data_9274f0e7896814fc75000199958598d5
#
_entry.id   9274f0e7896814fc75000199958598d5
#
_cell.length_a   1.000
_cell.length_b   1.000
_cell.length_c   1.000
_cell.angle_alpha   90.00
_cell.angle_beta   90.00
_cell.angle_gamma   90.00
#
_symmetry.space_group_name_H-M   'P 1'
#
loop_
_entity.id
_entity.type
_entity.pdbx_description
1 polymer ?
#
loop_
_entity_poly.entity_id
_entity_poly.type
_entity_poly.pdbx_seq_one_letter_code
_entity_poly.pdbx_strand_id
1 'polypeptide(L)'
;MTLNILWWVAFFVFGLALQQALPGTDVLVAGLFLALQERRPFQLAVVLLALILVQEGVGTLDFGTSVLWYLLVITLFFIGRWMFETENWLFVLLLSGCIGLAHYGVIWLMTRLQFIPLDTTQLLDESILQALLTPFVWQCSMMTRR
;
A
#
# COMPACT_ATOMS: atom_id res chain seq x y z
N MET A 1 2.43 13.96 20.84
CA MET A 1 1.39 12.96 20.60
C MET A 1 0.30 13.47 19.63
N THR A 2 -0.23 14.65 19.84
CA THR A 2 -1.22 15.31 18.97
C THR A 2 -0.73 15.54 17.52
N LEU A 3 0.51 15.98 17.34
CA LEU A 3 1.08 16.22 16.01
C LEU A 3 1.19 14.94 15.16
N ASN A 4 1.46 13.81 15.81
CA ASN A 4 1.53 12.51 15.14
C ASN A 4 0.15 12.05 14.65
N ILE A 5 -0.88 12.24 15.46
CA ILE A 5 -2.27 11.90 15.08
C ILE A 5 -2.74 12.81 13.94
N LEU A 6 -2.47 14.11 14.03
CA LEU A 6 -2.83 15.07 12.98
C LEU A 6 -2.18 14.74 11.65
N TRP A 7 -0.90 14.35 11.67
CA TRP A 7 -0.18 13.93 10.48
C TRP A 7 -0.83 12.68 9.84
N TRP A 8 -1.17 11.66 10.64
CA TRP A 8 -1.84 10.46 10.13
C TRP A 8 -3.23 10.77 9.54
N VAL A 9 -4.01 11.61 10.20
CA VAL A 9 -5.31 12.04 9.67
C VAL A 9 -5.14 12.76 8.33
N ALA A 10 -4.20 13.70 8.23
CA ALA A 10 -3.91 14.40 6.99
C ALA A 10 -3.42 13.43 5.89
N PHE A 11 -2.57 12.47 6.23
CA PHE A 11 -2.10 11.43 5.30
C PHE A 11 -3.26 10.58 4.75
N PHE A 12 -4.18 10.13 5.63
CA PHE A 12 -5.34 9.34 5.19
C PHE A 12 -6.27 10.16 4.29
N VAL A 13 -6.59 11.40 4.66
CA VAL A 13 -7.46 12.28 3.86
C VAL A 13 -6.83 12.55 2.49
N PHE A 14 -5.57 12.92 2.45
CA PHE A 14 -4.86 13.18 1.19
C PHE A 14 -4.69 11.91 0.35
N GLY A 15 -4.32 10.80 0.98
CA GLY A 15 -4.17 9.51 0.32
C GLY A 15 -5.47 9.01 -0.31
N LEU A 16 -6.59 9.15 0.40
CA LEU A 16 -7.92 8.80 -0.13
C LEU A 16 -8.32 9.70 -1.31
N ALA A 17 -8.08 11.01 -1.21
CA ALA A 17 -8.37 11.93 -2.31
C ALA A 17 -7.54 11.58 -3.56
N LEU A 18 -6.26 11.26 -3.38
CA LEU A 18 -5.40 10.83 -4.49
C LEU A 18 -5.82 9.47 -5.06
N GLN A 19 -6.23 8.54 -4.22
CA GLN A 19 -6.73 7.22 -4.64
C GLN A 19 -8.04 7.32 -5.43
N GLN A 20 -8.90 8.28 -5.10
CA GLN A 20 -10.11 8.57 -5.91
C GLN A 20 -9.76 9.16 -7.29
N ALA A 21 -8.69 9.96 -7.37
CA ALA A 21 -8.20 10.48 -8.64
C ALA A 21 -7.52 9.42 -9.52
N LEU A 22 -6.98 8.38 -8.89
CA LEU A 22 -6.24 7.29 -9.54
C LEU A 22 -6.87 5.93 -9.14
N PRO A 23 -8.06 5.60 -9.66
CA PRO A 23 -8.77 4.39 -9.30
C PRO A 23 -7.95 3.13 -9.63
N GLY A 24 -8.11 2.10 -8.81
CA GLY A 24 -7.36 0.85 -8.95
C GLY A 24 -5.97 0.85 -8.32
N THR A 25 -5.50 1.96 -7.76
CA THR A 25 -4.22 2.03 -7.04
C THR A 25 -4.44 2.14 -5.53
N ASP A 26 -3.49 1.61 -4.75
CA ASP A 26 -3.45 1.77 -3.30
C ASP A 26 -2.33 2.75 -2.90
N VAL A 27 -2.68 4.01 -2.80
CA VAL A 27 -1.76 5.07 -2.36
C VAL A 27 -1.41 4.92 -0.88
N LEU A 28 -2.31 4.37 -0.09
CA LEU A 28 -2.17 4.23 1.35
C LEU A 28 -1.11 3.19 1.78
N VAL A 29 -0.68 2.32 0.86
CA VAL A 29 0.40 1.35 1.12
C VAL A 29 1.70 2.02 1.56
N ALA A 30 1.97 3.24 1.10
CA ALA A 30 3.13 4.03 1.53
C ALA A 30 3.09 4.35 3.03
N GLY A 31 1.90 4.57 3.59
CA GLY A 31 1.71 4.74 5.04
C GLY A 31 2.03 3.47 5.83
N LEU A 32 1.71 2.30 5.28
CA LEU A 32 2.08 1.04 5.89
C LEU A 32 3.60 0.88 5.96
N PHE A 33 4.32 1.21 4.89
CA PHE A 33 5.80 1.18 4.89
C PHE A 33 6.40 2.11 5.94
N LEU A 34 5.83 3.31 6.05
CA LEU A 34 6.26 4.27 7.08
C LEU A 34 6.05 3.72 8.50
N ALA A 35 4.88 3.14 8.77
CA ALA A 35 4.57 2.53 10.06
C ALA A 35 5.50 1.34 10.37
N LEU A 36 5.85 0.53 9.36
CA LEU A 36 6.80 -0.57 9.49
C LEU A 36 8.23 -0.09 9.78
N GLN A 37 8.66 1.02 9.17
CA GLN A 37 9.98 1.62 9.40
C GLN A 37 10.11 2.20 10.81
N GLU A 38 9.05 2.76 11.37
CA GLU A 38 9.05 3.35 12.71
C GLU A 38 9.17 2.33 13.84
N ARG A 39 8.96 1.05 13.56
CA ARG A 39 9.08 -0.07 14.52
C ARG A 39 8.25 0.11 15.79
N ARG A 40 7.10 0.77 15.71
CA ARG A 40 6.16 0.96 16.82
C ARG A 40 4.99 -0.01 16.69
N PRO A 41 4.97 -1.15 17.41
CA PRO A 41 4.00 -2.21 17.18
C PRO A 41 2.55 -1.77 17.39
N PHE A 42 2.29 -0.95 18.40
CA PHE A 42 0.94 -0.43 18.65
C PHE A 42 0.45 0.50 17.52
N GLN A 43 1.32 1.41 17.07
CA GLN A 43 0.99 2.31 15.96
C GLN A 43 0.79 1.53 14.66
N LEU A 44 1.64 0.53 14.40
CA LEU A 44 1.50 -0.35 13.24
C LEU A 44 0.15 -1.08 13.26
N ALA A 45 -0.26 -1.62 14.40
CA ALA A 45 -1.54 -2.31 14.54
C ALA A 45 -2.74 -1.38 14.27
N VAL A 46 -2.71 -0.16 14.81
CA VAL A 46 -3.76 0.84 14.59
C VAL A 46 -3.81 1.29 13.13
N VAL A 47 -2.67 1.58 12.53
CA VAL A 47 -2.58 1.99 11.11
C VAL A 47 -3.03 0.85 10.20
N LEU A 48 -2.59 -0.36 10.44
CA LEU A 48 -2.98 -1.53 9.64
C LEU A 48 -4.50 -1.77 9.72
N LEU A 49 -5.07 -1.71 10.92
CA LEU A 49 -6.52 -1.85 11.09
C LEU A 49 -7.28 -0.75 10.35
N ALA A 50 -6.84 0.50 10.46
CA ALA A 50 -7.44 1.63 9.74
C ALA A 50 -7.35 1.46 8.23
N LEU A 51 -6.20 1.01 7.71
CA LEU A 51 -6.00 0.73 6.28
C LEU A 51 -6.95 -0.35 5.78
N ILE A 52 -7.08 -1.47 6.51
CA ILE A 52 -7.98 -2.55 6.14
C ILE A 52 -9.43 -2.06 6.12
N LEU A 53 -9.89 -1.38 7.16
CA LEU A 53 -11.27 -0.88 7.24
C LEU A 53 -11.59 0.13 6.13
N VAL A 54 -10.66 1.02 5.82
CA VAL A 54 -10.83 2.01 4.76
C VAL A 54 -10.88 1.32 3.38
N GLN A 55 -9.97 0.40 3.10
CA GLN A 55 -9.92 -0.28 1.81
C GLN A 55 -11.08 -1.24 1.60
N GLU A 56 -11.52 -1.94 2.63
CA GLU A 56 -12.71 -2.79 2.55
C GLU A 56 -13.99 -1.96 2.38
N GLY A 57 -14.04 -0.74 2.94
CA GLY A 57 -15.18 0.18 2.78
C GLY A 57 -15.24 0.87 1.44
N VAL A 58 -14.12 1.08 0.75
CA VAL A 58 -14.02 1.76 -0.56
C VAL A 58 -13.94 0.76 -1.71
N GLY A 59 -13.44 -0.45 -1.44
CA GLY A 59 -13.21 -1.49 -2.44
C GLY A 59 -14.49 -2.06 -3.03
N THR A 60 -14.38 -2.59 -4.24
CA THR A 60 -15.46 -3.28 -4.98
C THR A 60 -15.37 -4.81 -4.87
N LEU A 61 -14.29 -5.32 -4.31
CA LEU A 61 -14.06 -6.75 -4.08
C LEU A 61 -14.61 -7.18 -2.72
N ASP A 62 -14.90 -8.47 -2.59
CA ASP A 62 -15.41 -9.04 -1.35
C ASP A 62 -14.41 -8.90 -0.19
N PHE A 63 -14.94 -8.94 1.02
CA PHE A 63 -14.16 -8.83 2.25
C PHE A 63 -13.00 -9.81 2.29
N GLY A 64 -11.86 -9.35 2.74
CA GLY A 64 -10.63 -10.14 2.87
C GLY A 64 -9.57 -9.87 1.81
N THR A 65 -9.92 -9.22 0.69
CA THR A 65 -8.94 -8.84 -0.34
C THR A 65 -7.88 -7.90 0.23
N SER A 66 -8.27 -6.89 0.99
CA SER A 66 -7.34 -5.95 1.62
C SER A 66 -6.48 -6.60 2.69
N VAL A 67 -7.04 -7.55 3.44
CA VAL A 67 -6.29 -8.34 4.42
C VAL A 67 -5.18 -9.11 3.74
N LEU A 68 -5.50 -9.85 2.67
CA LEU A 68 -4.50 -10.59 1.88
C LEU A 68 -3.45 -9.66 1.29
N TRP A 69 -3.89 -8.54 0.73
CA TRP A 69 -3.02 -7.53 0.13
C TRP A 69 -1.99 -6.99 1.13
N TYR A 70 -2.44 -6.48 2.28
CA TYR A 70 -1.53 -5.91 3.27
C TYR A 70 -0.64 -6.96 3.94
N LEU A 71 -1.13 -8.19 4.10
CA LEU A 71 -0.31 -9.28 4.62
C LEU A 71 0.82 -9.64 3.65
N LEU A 72 0.54 -9.66 2.35
CA LEU A 72 1.55 -9.86 1.32
C LEU A 72 2.56 -8.71 1.28
N VAL A 73 2.09 -7.45 1.36
CA VAL A 73 2.94 -6.25 1.40
C VAL A 73 3.89 -6.29 2.60
N ILE A 74 3.39 -6.63 3.78
CA ILE A 74 4.20 -6.77 5.00
C ILE A 74 5.26 -7.86 4.81
N THR A 75 4.87 -9.00 4.26
CA THR A 75 5.79 -10.12 3.99
C THR A 75 6.90 -9.70 3.04
N LEU A 76 6.57 -9.05 1.94
CA LEU A 76 7.54 -8.52 0.97
C LEU A 76 8.48 -7.49 1.61
N PHE A 77 7.96 -6.62 2.47
CA PHE A 77 8.78 -5.65 3.18
C PHE A 77 9.81 -6.33 4.08
N PHE A 78 9.40 -7.34 4.85
CA PHE A 78 10.31 -8.06 5.74
C PHE A 78 11.36 -8.87 4.97
N ILE A 79 10.97 -9.52 3.86
CA ILE A 79 11.91 -10.23 2.98
C ILE A 79 12.93 -9.25 2.40
N GLY A 80 12.46 -8.13 1.87
CA GLY A 80 13.34 -7.12 1.29
C GLY A 80 14.29 -6.50 2.32
N ARG A 81 13.79 -6.25 3.53
CA ARG A 81 14.60 -5.72 4.64
C ARG A 81 15.68 -6.70 5.13
N TRP A 82 15.48 -7.97 4.96
CA TRP A 82 16.50 -8.96 5.27
C TRP A 82 17.68 -8.90 4.30
N MET A 83 17.42 -8.50 3.05
CA MET A 83 18.42 -8.41 1.99
C MET A 83 19.07 -7.01 1.87
N PHE A 84 18.32 -5.94 2.19
CA PHE A 84 18.74 -4.56 1.98
C PHE A 84 18.43 -3.68 3.18
N GLU A 85 19.19 -2.61 3.34
CA GLU A 85 18.86 -1.55 4.29
C GLU A 85 17.65 -0.74 3.79
N THR A 86 16.70 -0.47 4.67
CA THR A 86 15.42 0.20 4.33
C THR A 86 15.56 1.64 3.86
N GLU A 87 16.70 2.28 4.11
CA GLU A 87 17.01 3.64 3.65
C GLU A 87 17.64 3.66 2.25
N ASN A 88 17.99 2.49 1.70
CA ASN A 88 18.64 2.40 0.40
C ASN A 88 17.61 2.63 -0.72
N TRP A 89 17.91 3.54 -1.64
CA TRP A 89 17.08 3.83 -2.81
C TRP A 89 16.81 2.58 -3.68
N LEU A 90 17.79 1.70 -3.79
CA LEU A 90 17.64 0.45 -4.52
C LEU A 90 16.57 -0.45 -3.86
N PHE A 91 16.54 -0.50 -2.53
CA PHE A 91 15.49 -1.21 -1.79
C PHE A 91 14.10 -0.67 -2.13
N VAL A 92 13.92 0.65 -2.12
CA VAL A 92 12.65 1.30 -2.44
C VAL A 92 12.19 0.95 -3.85
N LEU A 93 13.08 1.00 -4.84
CA LEU A 93 12.76 0.66 -6.23
C LEU A 93 12.41 -0.81 -6.42
N LEU A 94 13.21 -1.72 -5.86
CA LEU A 94 12.97 -3.17 -5.97
C LEU A 94 11.66 -3.56 -5.27
N LEU A 95 11.44 -3.04 -4.07
CA LEU A 95 10.20 -3.30 -3.33
C LEU A 95 8.99 -2.75 -4.08
N SER A 96 9.09 -1.56 -4.67
CA SER A 96 8.00 -0.97 -5.47
C SER A 96 7.68 -1.81 -6.70
N GLY A 97 8.68 -2.35 -7.39
CA GLY A 97 8.47 -3.31 -8.48
C GLY A 97 7.77 -4.58 -8.03
N CYS A 98 8.19 -5.16 -6.90
CA CYS A 98 7.53 -6.31 -6.29
C CYS A 98 6.09 -6.01 -5.88
N ILE A 99 5.81 -4.81 -5.38
CA ILE A 99 4.46 -4.35 -5.02
C ILE A 99 3.57 -4.27 -6.26
N GLY A 100 4.05 -3.75 -7.38
CA GLY A 100 3.30 -3.74 -8.64
C GLY A 100 2.94 -5.15 -9.11
N LEU A 101 3.90 -6.08 -9.07
CA LEU A 101 3.66 -7.49 -9.41
C LEU A 101 2.67 -8.16 -8.44
N ALA A 102 2.81 -7.91 -7.15
CA ALA A 102 1.92 -8.43 -6.13
C ALA A 102 0.50 -7.88 -6.28
N HIS A 103 0.35 -6.61 -6.59
CA HIS A 103 -0.94 -5.98 -6.88
C HIS A 103 -1.64 -6.68 -8.05
N TYR A 104 -0.93 -6.88 -9.15
CA TYR A 104 -1.46 -7.63 -10.29
C TYR A 104 -1.93 -9.03 -9.88
N GLY A 105 -1.07 -9.77 -9.17
CA GLY A 105 -1.36 -11.14 -8.76
C GLY A 105 -2.56 -11.26 -7.81
N VAL A 106 -2.65 -10.37 -6.82
CA VAL A 106 -3.76 -10.39 -5.84
C VAL A 106 -5.08 -10.05 -6.51
N ILE A 107 -5.14 -8.99 -7.31
CA ILE A 107 -6.38 -8.60 -7.98
C ILE A 107 -6.79 -9.67 -9.01
N TRP A 108 -5.85 -10.19 -9.79
CA TRP A 108 -6.12 -11.28 -10.73
C TRP A 108 -6.69 -12.52 -10.02
N LEU A 109 -6.07 -12.92 -8.91
CA LEU A 109 -6.52 -14.08 -8.13
C LEU A 109 -7.91 -13.83 -7.55
N MET A 110 -8.14 -12.68 -6.92
CA MET A 110 -9.40 -12.37 -6.26
C MET A 110 -10.56 -12.23 -7.25
N THR A 111 -10.34 -11.59 -8.38
CA THR A 111 -11.37 -11.48 -9.43
C THR A 111 -11.73 -12.86 -10.02
N ARG A 112 -10.76 -13.76 -10.14
CA ARG A 112 -11.01 -15.15 -10.57
C ARG A 112 -11.82 -15.94 -9.53
N LEU A 113 -11.48 -15.81 -8.24
CA LEU A 113 -12.20 -16.49 -7.17
C LEU A 113 -13.63 -15.98 -6.98
N GLN A 114 -13.85 -14.69 -7.21
CA GLN A 114 -15.14 -14.03 -7.04
C GLN A 114 -15.99 -14.00 -8.34
N PHE A 115 -15.49 -14.59 -9.43
CA PHE A 115 -16.15 -14.61 -10.74
C PHE A 115 -16.48 -13.21 -11.29
N ILE A 116 -15.65 -12.21 -10.97
CA ILE A 116 -15.79 -10.84 -11.45
C ILE A 116 -15.11 -10.71 -12.81
N PRO A 117 -15.76 -10.08 -13.82
CA PRO A 117 -15.11 -9.83 -15.10
C PRO A 117 -13.89 -8.90 -14.91
N LEU A 118 -12.76 -9.27 -15.51
CA LEU A 118 -11.51 -8.58 -15.39
C LEU A 118 -11.01 -8.13 -16.76
N ASP A 119 -10.74 -6.83 -16.89
CA ASP A 119 -9.93 -6.30 -17.98
C ASP A 119 -8.44 -6.38 -17.61
N THR A 120 -7.74 -7.31 -18.25
CA THR A 120 -6.31 -7.54 -17.98
C THR A 120 -5.43 -6.36 -18.38
N THR A 121 -5.82 -5.61 -19.39
CA THR A 121 -5.09 -4.42 -19.85
C THR A 121 -5.18 -3.32 -18.80
N GLN A 122 -6.38 -3.04 -18.31
CA GLN A 122 -6.60 -2.08 -17.25
C GLN A 122 -5.86 -2.48 -15.97
N LEU A 123 -5.91 -3.75 -15.58
CA LEU A 123 -5.20 -4.25 -14.41
C LEU A 123 -3.67 -4.09 -14.55
N LEU A 124 -3.14 -4.30 -15.74
CA LEU A 124 -1.72 -4.11 -16.01
C LEU A 124 -1.33 -2.64 -15.83
N ASP A 125 -2.12 -1.72 -16.40
CA ASP A 125 -1.88 -0.28 -16.27
C ASP A 125 -1.95 0.18 -14.81
N GLU A 126 -2.93 -0.28 -14.06
CA GLU A 126 -3.07 0.00 -12.61
C GLU A 126 -1.89 -0.53 -11.81
N SER A 127 -1.39 -1.72 -12.14
CA SER A 127 -0.26 -2.34 -11.46
C SER A 127 1.07 -1.63 -11.77
N ILE A 128 1.27 -1.19 -12.99
CA ILE A 128 2.42 -0.35 -13.37
C ILE A 128 2.34 1.00 -12.65
N LEU A 129 1.17 1.62 -12.62
CA LEU A 129 0.96 2.88 -11.92
C LEU A 129 1.20 2.71 -10.41
N GLN A 130 0.76 1.60 -9.81
CA GLN A 130 1.06 1.24 -8.42
C GLN A 130 2.55 1.17 -8.15
N ALA A 131 3.31 0.49 -9.02
CA ALA A 131 4.75 0.36 -8.89
C ALA A 131 5.48 1.70 -8.98
N LEU A 132 5.00 2.62 -9.82
CA LEU A 132 5.59 3.95 -9.99
C LEU A 132 5.20 4.92 -8.86
N LEU A 133 3.96 4.87 -8.39
CA LEU A 133 3.46 5.75 -7.33
C LEU A 133 4.04 5.40 -5.96
N THR A 134 4.23 4.13 -5.66
CA THR A 134 4.69 3.67 -4.35
C THR A 134 5.98 4.34 -3.90
N PRO A 135 7.08 4.38 -4.68
CA PRO A 135 8.32 5.02 -4.24
C PRO A 135 8.16 6.53 -4.09
N PHE A 136 7.36 7.15 -4.95
CA PHE A 136 7.15 8.60 -4.91
C PHE A 136 6.38 9.03 -3.66
N VAL A 137 5.24 8.41 -3.40
CA VAL A 137 4.41 8.71 -2.22
C VAL A 137 5.15 8.36 -0.93
N TRP A 138 5.86 7.23 -0.90
CA TRP A 138 6.67 6.84 0.23
C TRP A 138 7.75 7.87 0.54
N GLN A 139 8.50 8.33 -0.47
CA GLN A 139 9.55 9.33 -0.29
C GLN A 139 8.99 10.68 0.17
N CYS A 140 7.89 11.15 -0.42
CA CYS A 140 7.20 12.36 0.02
C CYS A 140 6.72 12.25 1.48
N SER A 141 6.17 11.12 1.86
CA SER A 141 5.71 10.86 3.23
C SER A 141 6.85 10.86 4.24
N MET A 142 8.00 10.31 3.87
CA MET A 142 9.21 10.36 4.72
C MET A 142 9.73 11.79 4.89
N MET A 143 9.71 12.60 3.84
CA MET A 143 10.17 14.01 3.92
C MET A 143 9.26 14.86 4.81
N THR A 144 7.96 14.66 4.76
CA THR A 144 6.99 15.43 5.56
C THR A 144 6.96 15.02 7.03
N ARG A 145 7.51 13.84 7.35
CA ARG A 145 7.50 13.29 8.70
C ARG A 145 8.81 13.53 9.46
N ARG A 146 9.86 13.95 8.78
CA ARG A 146 11.12 14.37 9.41
C ARG A 146 10.99 15.76 9.99
#